data_cd78dfe742d4a38afa570118e6ab2f12
#
_entry.id   cd78dfe742d4a38afa570118e6ab2f12
#
_cell.length_a   1.000
_cell.length_b   1.000
_cell.length_c   1.000
_cell.angle_alpha   90.00
_cell.angle_beta   90.00
_cell.angle_gamma   90.00
#
_symmetry.space_group_name_H-M   'P 1'
#
loop_
_entity.id
_entity.type
_entity.pdbx_description
1 polymer ?
#
loop_
_entity_poly.entity_id
_entity_poly.type
_entity_poly.pdbx_seq_one_letter_code
_entity_poly.pdbx_strand_id
1 'polypeptide(L)'
;MRIIAGPCQHETLADSLEIAKECSRVCKKYKVDYIFKASYDKANRSNLKGIRGQGLVKTIEDFTELKKQTGVKIITDVHNVNEVLKIGAYYNDIIDVLQIPAFLCRQTDLVRAAVKTGMIVNIKKGQFLAPWDVENILSKTEGAKEVWITERGTSFGYNTLVTDFTGLQFMLANYNVPIVYDITHSVQKPGGMGTSSGGNREYVPGLARAASAMGVTNFFLEVHKDPDNAPSDGPNALHLKDFEKVIKDIVKYSYQG
;
A
#
# COMPACT_ATOMS: atom_id res chain seq x y z
N MET A 1 9.28 9.34 -9.65
CA MET A 1 8.41 9.33 -8.44
C MET A 1 7.21 8.45 -8.73
N ARG A 2 6.78 7.64 -7.74
CA ARG A 2 5.68 6.67 -7.89
C ARG A 2 4.66 6.88 -6.78
N ILE A 3 3.38 6.89 -7.14
CA ILE A 3 2.25 7.00 -6.22
C ILE A 3 1.41 5.73 -6.33
N ILE A 4 1.29 5.00 -5.24
CA ILE A 4 0.38 3.85 -5.09
C ILE A 4 -0.80 4.35 -4.30
N ALA A 5 -2.00 4.39 -4.89
CA ALA A 5 -3.17 4.92 -4.21
C ALA A 5 -4.47 4.24 -4.66
N GLY A 6 -5.43 4.14 -3.73
CA GLY A 6 -6.75 3.60 -3.97
C GLY A 6 -7.47 3.30 -2.66
N PRO A 7 -8.66 2.70 -2.70
CA PRO A 7 -9.39 2.34 -1.49
C PRO A 7 -8.68 1.19 -0.77
N CYS A 8 -8.76 1.20 0.55
CA CYS A 8 -8.18 0.12 1.36
C CYS A 8 -8.69 -1.25 0.91
N GLN A 9 -10.00 -1.34 0.66
CA GLN A 9 -10.72 -2.52 0.22
C GLN A 9 -11.54 -2.20 -1.03
N HIS A 10 -11.55 -3.11 -2.00
CA HIS A 10 -12.46 -3.01 -3.15
C HIS A 10 -13.91 -3.21 -2.69
N GLU A 11 -14.79 -2.27 -3.04
CA GLU A 11 -16.21 -2.30 -2.70
C GLU A 11 -17.07 -2.52 -3.94
N THR A 12 -16.96 -1.60 -4.92
CA THR A 12 -17.66 -1.71 -6.20
C THR A 12 -16.75 -1.27 -7.35
N LEU A 13 -17.06 -1.74 -8.55
CA LEU A 13 -16.38 -1.27 -9.76
C LEU A 13 -16.53 0.25 -9.95
N ALA A 14 -17.73 0.79 -9.70
CA ALA A 14 -18.01 2.22 -9.87
C ALA A 14 -17.14 3.08 -8.96
N ASP A 15 -17.03 2.74 -7.68
CA ASP A 15 -16.19 3.45 -6.71
C ASP A 15 -14.71 3.37 -7.06
N SER A 16 -14.25 2.18 -7.42
CA SER A 16 -12.86 1.96 -7.83
C SER A 16 -12.51 2.72 -9.11
N LEU A 17 -13.42 2.80 -10.08
CA LEU A 17 -13.24 3.59 -11.31
C LEU A 17 -13.17 5.10 -11.02
N GLU A 18 -14.06 5.61 -10.16
CA GLU A 18 -14.03 7.03 -9.76
C GLU A 18 -12.68 7.40 -9.12
N ILE A 19 -12.25 6.61 -8.13
CA ILE A 19 -10.99 6.84 -7.44
C ILE A 19 -9.79 6.70 -8.40
N ALA A 20 -9.76 5.63 -9.22
CA ALA A 20 -8.66 5.39 -10.15
C ALA A 20 -8.53 6.50 -11.21
N LYS A 21 -9.65 6.97 -11.77
CA LYS A 21 -9.67 8.05 -12.76
C LYS A 21 -9.17 9.36 -12.16
N GLU A 22 -9.65 9.74 -10.98
CA GLU A 22 -9.24 10.97 -10.33
C GLU A 22 -7.76 10.93 -9.90
N CYS A 23 -7.33 9.85 -9.26
CA CYS A 23 -5.92 9.69 -8.89
C CYS A 23 -5.00 9.69 -10.13
N SER A 24 -5.39 9.02 -11.21
CA SER A 24 -4.66 9.04 -12.48
C SER A 24 -4.58 10.44 -13.09
N ARG A 25 -5.69 11.19 -13.09
CA ARG A 25 -5.75 12.57 -13.58
C ARG A 25 -4.76 13.46 -12.82
N VAL A 26 -4.77 13.37 -11.49
CA VAL A 26 -3.88 14.15 -10.62
C VAL A 26 -2.43 13.75 -10.87
N CYS A 27 -2.11 12.47 -10.85
CA CYS A 27 -0.74 11.99 -11.05
C CYS A 27 -0.18 12.40 -12.44
N LYS A 28 -0.99 12.33 -13.51
CA LYS A 28 -0.61 12.84 -14.84
C LYS A 28 -0.32 14.34 -14.83
N LYS A 29 -1.15 15.14 -14.14
CA LYS A 29 -0.94 16.59 -14.00
C LYS A 29 0.41 16.93 -13.37
N TYR A 30 0.84 16.15 -12.37
CA TYR A 30 2.10 16.36 -11.66
C TYR A 30 3.27 15.50 -12.20
N LYS A 31 3.08 14.79 -13.33
CA LYS A 31 4.09 13.95 -13.99
C LYS A 31 4.72 12.90 -13.06
N VAL A 32 3.89 12.24 -12.26
CA VAL A 32 4.26 11.12 -11.39
C VAL A 32 3.57 9.84 -11.83
N ASP A 33 4.25 8.69 -11.66
CA ASP A 33 3.69 7.38 -11.99
C ASP A 33 2.57 7.01 -11.00
N TYR A 34 1.50 6.43 -11.50
CA TYR A 34 0.37 6.00 -10.70
C TYR A 34 0.12 4.50 -10.79
N ILE A 35 -0.16 3.88 -9.65
CA ILE A 35 -0.58 2.49 -9.53
C ILE A 35 -1.84 2.46 -8.64
N PHE A 36 -2.92 1.88 -9.17
CA PHE A 36 -4.15 1.69 -8.40
C PHE A 36 -3.99 0.55 -7.40
N LYS A 37 -4.39 0.76 -6.15
CA LYS A 37 -4.35 -0.26 -5.10
C LYS A 37 -5.72 -0.49 -4.48
N ALA A 38 -6.14 -1.74 -4.41
CA ALA A 38 -7.23 -2.18 -3.54
C ALA A 38 -7.04 -3.65 -3.15
N SER A 39 -7.57 -4.03 -1.97
CA SER A 39 -7.58 -5.42 -1.51
C SER A 39 -8.88 -6.11 -1.91
N TYR A 40 -8.81 -7.34 -2.38
CA TYR A 40 -10.00 -8.17 -2.63
C TYR A 40 -10.52 -8.86 -1.36
N ASP A 41 -9.68 -8.99 -0.34
CA ASP A 41 -10.00 -9.55 0.97
C ASP A 41 -9.19 -8.86 2.07
N LYS A 42 -9.75 -8.75 3.24
CA LYS A 42 -9.11 -8.33 4.49
C LYS A 42 -9.03 -9.53 5.44
N ALA A 43 -8.02 -10.39 5.21
CA ALA A 43 -7.88 -11.67 5.91
C ALA A 43 -7.54 -11.54 7.40
N ASN A 44 -7.04 -10.39 7.85
CA ASN A 44 -6.53 -10.16 9.21
C ASN A 44 -7.37 -9.17 10.04
N ARG A 45 -8.71 -9.17 9.86
CA ARG A 45 -9.61 -8.34 10.67
C ARG A 45 -9.49 -8.63 12.16
N SER A 46 -9.49 -7.57 12.99
CA SER A 46 -9.56 -7.69 14.45
C SER A 46 -10.90 -8.28 14.92
N ASN A 47 -11.99 -8.00 14.19
CA ASN A 47 -13.33 -8.50 14.50
C ASN A 47 -13.73 -9.60 13.52
N LEU A 48 -14.18 -10.75 14.03
CA LEU A 48 -14.69 -11.88 13.23
C LEU A 48 -15.83 -11.48 12.27
N LYS A 49 -16.67 -10.52 12.67
CA LYS A 49 -17.79 -9.99 11.88
C LYS A 49 -17.38 -8.86 10.93
N GLY A 50 -16.08 -8.51 10.85
CA GLY A 50 -15.58 -7.45 9.96
C GLY A 50 -15.81 -7.79 8.49
N ILE A 51 -16.15 -6.77 7.68
CA ILE A 51 -16.34 -6.93 6.24
C ILE A 51 -15.01 -7.33 5.60
N ARG A 52 -14.97 -8.50 4.97
CA ARG A 52 -13.74 -9.05 4.37
C ARG A 52 -13.49 -8.59 2.94
N GLY A 53 -14.52 -8.30 2.18
CA GLY A 53 -14.43 -7.94 0.76
C GLY A 53 -15.24 -8.90 -0.11
N GLN A 54 -15.13 -8.73 -1.43
CA GLN A 54 -15.88 -9.50 -2.42
C GLN A 54 -15.20 -10.82 -2.84
N GLY A 55 -13.98 -11.04 -2.37
CA GLY A 55 -13.16 -12.19 -2.74
C GLY A 55 -12.45 -12.02 -4.09
N LEU A 56 -11.47 -12.92 -4.34
CA LEU A 56 -10.54 -12.78 -5.46
C LEU A 56 -11.25 -12.77 -6.83
N VAL A 57 -12.13 -13.74 -7.10
CA VAL A 57 -12.71 -13.93 -8.45
C VAL A 57 -13.52 -12.72 -8.87
N LYS A 58 -14.45 -12.27 -8.01
CA LYS A 58 -15.30 -11.11 -8.32
C LYS A 58 -14.48 -9.83 -8.46
N THR A 59 -13.49 -9.63 -7.60
CA THR A 59 -12.61 -8.45 -7.68
C THR A 59 -11.76 -8.46 -8.96
N ILE A 60 -11.30 -9.62 -9.42
CA ILE A 60 -10.56 -9.70 -10.69
C ILE A 60 -11.44 -9.33 -11.90
N GLU A 61 -12.71 -9.71 -11.92
CA GLU A 61 -13.65 -9.26 -12.98
C GLU A 61 -13.72 -7.73 -13.02
N ASP A 62 -13.90 -7.11 -11.86
CA ASP A 62 -13.99 -5.65 -11.73
C ASP A 62 -12.64 -4.97 -12.06
N PHE A 63 -11.50 -5.55 -11.65
CA PHE A 63 -10.17 -5.02 -11.98
C PHE A 63 -9.84 -5.15 -13.47
N THR A 64 -10.32 -6.19 -14.13
CA THR A 64 -10.20 -6.34 -15.59
C THR A 64 -10.87 -5.18 -16.30
N GLU A 65 -12.11 -4.87 -15.93
CA GLU A 65 -12.84 -3.75 -16.51
C GLU A 65 -12.22 -2.39 -16.12
N LEU A 66 -11.75 -2.24 -14.87
CA LEU A 66 -11.04 -1.04 -14.42
C LEU A 66 -9.78 -0.81 -15.26
N LYS A 67 -8.95 -1.84 -15.45
CA LYS A 67 -7.71 -1.76 -16.24
C LYS A 67 -8.01 -1.43 -17.71
N LYS A 68 -9.03 -2.04 -18.29
CA LYS A 68 -9.48 -1.76 -19.65
C LYS A 68 -9.90 -0.29 -19.84
N GLN A 69 -10.64 0.29 -18.88
CA GLN A 69 -11.11 1.68 -18.97
C GLN A 69 -10.04 2.73 -18.65
N THR A 70 -9.06 2.40 -17.82
CA THR A 70 -8.11 3.40 -17.29
C THR A 70 -6.67 3.21 -17.73
N GLY A 71 -6.29 1.99 -18.11
CA GLY A 71 -4.92 1.63 -18.44
C GLY A 71 -3.94 1.64 -17.27
N VAL A 72 -4.42 1.80 -16.01
CA VAL A 72 -3.56 1.87 -14.84
C VAL A 72 -3.00 0.50 -14.46
N LYS A 73 -1.81 0.48 -13.87
CA LYS A 73 -1.27 -0.70 -13.19
C LYS A 73 -2.04 -0.96 -11.90
N ILE A 74 -2.14 -2.22 -11.52
CA ILE A 74 -2.91 -2.66 -10.34
C ILE A 74 -2.02 -3.42 -9.37
N ILE A 75 -2.10 -3.07 -8.09
CA ILE A 75 -1.51 -3.79 -6.97
C ILE A 75 -2.60 -4.29 -6.02
N THR A 76 -2.50 -5.54 -5.59
CA THR A 76 -3.37 -6.12 -4.57
C THR A 76 -2.58 -6.98 -3.59
N ASP A 77 -3.07 -7.12 -2.36
CA ASP A 77 -2.44 -7.96 -1.35
C ASP A 77 -2.85 -9.44 -1.46
N VAL A 78 -1.93 -10.32 -1.07
CA VAL A 78 -2.09 -11.78 -1.02
C VAL A 78 -1.80 -12.30 0.39
N HIS A 79 -2.51 -13.35 0.83
CA HIS A 79 -2.48 -13.77 2.21
C HIS A 79 -1.95 -15.21 2.40
N ASN A 80 -1.88 -16.00 1.35
CA ASN A 80 -1.38 -17.36 1.36
C ASN A 80 -0.80 -17.77 0.00
N VAL A 81 -0.06 -18.88 -0.01
CA VAL A 81 0.62 -19.39 -1.21
C VAL A 81 -0.36 -19.73 -2.33
N ASN A 82 -1.54 -20.27 -2.02
CA ASN A 82 -2.52 -20.66 -3.04
C ASN A 82 -3.05 -19.43 -3.82
N GLU A 83 -3.29 -18.33 -3.13
CA GLU A 83 -3.68 -17.07 -3.78
C GLU A 83 -2.58 -16.55 -4.70
N VAL A 84 -1.33 -16.57 -4.24
CA VAL A 84 -0.16 -16.19 -5.05
C VAL A 84 -0.07 -17.03 -6.32
N LEU A 85 -0.14 -18.35 -6.19
CA LEU A 85 -0.07 -19.27 -7.34
C LEU A 85 -1.23 -19.04 -8.32
N LYS A 86 -2.44 -18.80 -7.80
CA LYS A 86 -3.62 -18.54 -8.61
C LYS A 86 -3.48 -17.23 -9.40
N ILE A 87 -3.03 -16.16 -8.75
CA ILE A 87 -2.82 -14.87 -9.42
C ILE A 87 -1.69 -14.99 -10.44
N GLY A 88 -0.56 -15.58 -10.08
CA GLY A 88 0.58 -15.76 -10.98
C GLY A 88 0.28 -16.60 -12.21
N ALA A 89 -0.60 -17.60 -12.09
CA ALA A 89 -0.96 -18.49 -13.19
C ALA A 89 -2.06 -17.92 -14.11
N TYR A 90 -3.04 -17.18 -13.56
CA TYR A 90 -4.28 -16.88 -14.29
C TYR A 90 -4.59 -15.38 -14.37
N TYR A 91 -3.94 -14.51 -13.61
CA TYR A 91 -4.32 -13.10 -13.48
C TYR A 91 -3.12 -12.13 -13.51
N ASN A 92 -1.96 -12.60 -13.97
CA ASN A 92 -0.73 -11.80 -14.07
C ASN A 92 -0.75 -10.74 -15.18
N ASP A 93 -1.74 -10.78 -16.06
CA ASP A 93 -2.06 -9.74 -17.03
C ASP A 93 -2.94 -8.63 -16.45
N ILE A 94 -3.69 -8.93 -15.38
CA ILE A 94 -4.57 -8.00 -14.69
C ILE A 94 -3.84 -7.35 -13.51
N ILE A 95 -3.20 -8.15 -12.65
CA ILE A 95 -2.45 -7.69 -11.48
C ILE A 95 -0.98 -7.50 -11.88
N ASP A 96 -0.45 -6.30 -11.67
CA ASP A 96 0.94 -5.96 -12.00
C ASP A 96 1.90 -6.18 -10.82
N VAL A 97 1.39 -6.02 -9.59
CA VAL A 97 2.19 -6.08 -8.36
C VAL A 97 1.47 -6.90 -7.29
N LEU A 98 2.17 -7.86 -6.69
CA LEU A 98 1.73 -8.57 -5.49
C LEU A 98 2.18 -7.84 -4.24
N GLN A 99 1.27 -7.57 -3.30
CA GLN A 99 1.62 -7.01 -2.01
C GLN A 99 1.59 -8.08 -0.92
N ILE A 100 2.66 -8.20 -0.15
CA ILE A 100 2.71 -9.00 1.08
C ILE A 100 2.33 -8.09 2.26
N PRO A 101 1.25 -8.39 3.01
CA PRO A 101 0.85 -7.63 4.19
C PRO A 101 1.93 -7.61 5.29
N ALA A 102 1.94 -6.56 6.10
CA ALA A 102 2.96 -6.34 7.12
C ALA A 102 3.08 -7.50 8.13
N PHE A 103 1.98 -8.10 8.57
CA PHE A 103 2.01 -9.24 9.50
C PHE A 103 2.60 -10.52 8.86
N LEU A 104 2.62 -10.61 7.54
CA LEU A 104 3.11 -11.77 6.79
C LEU A 104 4.51 -11.55 6.18
N CYS A 105 5.14 -10.40 6.43
CA CYS A 105 6.42 -10.03 5.82
C CYS A 105 7.57 -11.04 6.10
N ARG A 106 7.48 -11.83 7.15
CA ARG A 106 8.46 -12.87 7.51
C ARG A 106 8.09 -14.28 7.03
N GLN A 107 6.92 -14.49 6.45
CA GLN A 107 6.46 -15.81 5.97
C GLN A 107 7.26 -16.24 4.75
N THR A 108 8.27 -17.09 4.97
CA THR A 108 9.24 -17.49 3.94
C THR A 108 8.56 -18.08 2.70
N ASP A 109 7.62 -19.02 2.89
CA ASP A 109 6.96 -19.70 1.78
C ASP A 109 6.10 -18.73 0.95
N LEU A 110 5.43 -17.77 1.60
CA LEU A 110 4.63 -16.76 0.92
C LEU A 110 5.51 -15.81 0.09
N VAL A 111 6.59 -15.30 0.67
CA VAL A 111 7.54 -14.42 -0.03
C VAL A 111 8.17 -15.16 -1.21
N ARG A 112 8.67 -16.39 -0.99
CA ARG A 112 9.29 -17.21 -2.05
C ARG A 112 8.29 -17.55 -3.16
N ALA A 113 7.05 -17.86 -2.84
CA ALA A 113 6.00 -18.10 -3.83
C ALA A 113 5.73 -16.85 -4.68
N ALA A 114 5.61 -15.68 -4.04
CA ALA A 114 5.39 -14.41 -4.74
C ALA A 114 6.55 -14.09 -5.71
N VAL A 115 7.79 -14.26 -5.27
CA VAL A 115 8.98 -14.08 -6.13
C VAL A 115 8.95 -15.00 -7.34
N LYS A 116 8.61 -16.28 -7.16
CA LYS A 116 8.57 -17.28 -8.24
C LYS A 116 7.53 -16.99 -9.32
N THR A 117 6.55 -16.12 -9.07
CA THR A 117 5.59 -15.71 -10.12
C THR A 117 6.21 -14.86 -11.22
N GLY A 118 7.40 -14.28 -11.00
CA GLY A 118 8.02 -13.31 -11.91
C GLY A 118 7.33 -11.94 -11.92
N MET A 119 6.36 -11.70 -11.02
CA MET A 119 5.70 -10.40 -10.84
C MET A 119 6.54 -9.49 -9.95
N ILE A 120 6.22 -8.19 -9.93
CA ILE A 120 6.77 -7.26 -8.95
C ILE A 120 6.18 -7.60 -7.57
N VAL A 121 7.02 -7.58 -6.53
CA VAL A 121 6.58 -7.89 -5.16
C VAL A 121 6.82 -6.69 -4.25
N ASN A 122 5.75 -6.14 -3.67
CA ASN A 122 5.81 -5.11 -2.64
C ASN A 122 5.63 -5.76 -1.27
N ILE A 123 6.60 -5.62 -0.38
CA ILE A 123 6.53 -6.18 0.97
C ILE A 123 6.34 -5.05 1.98
N LYS A 124 5.20 -5.06 2.67
CA LYS A 124 4.95 -4.14 3.79
C LYS A 124 5.82 -4.55 4.96
N LYS A 125 6.70 -3.65 5.42
CA LYS A 125 7.52 -3.88 6.60
C LYS A 125 6.62 -4.03 7.84
N GLY A 126 6.80 -5.11 8.60
CA GLY A 126 6.06 -5.30 9.85
C GLY A 126 6.35 -4.19 10.86
N GLN A 127 5.31 -3.76 11.60
CA GLN A 127 5.43 -2.71 12.63
C GLN A 127 6.41 -3.07 13.75
N PHE A 128 6.65 -4.35 13.92
CA PHE A 128 7.54 -4.95 14.93
C PHE A 128 9.00 -5.09 14.45
N LEU A 129 9.27 -4.83 13.19
CA LEU A 129 10.55 -5.12 12.55
C LEU A 129 11.47 -3.91 12.58
N ALA A 130 12.71 -4.11 13.01
CA ALA A 130 13.73 -3.07 12.91
C ALA A 130 14.10 -2.77 11.45
N PRO A 131 14.51 -1.54 11.10
CA PRO A 131 14.90 -1.18 9.74
C PRO A 131 16.02 -2.08 9.17
N TRP A 132 17.01 -2.45 9.98
CA TRP A 132 18.13 -3.32 9.59
C TRP A 132 17.74 -4.80 9.44
N ASP A 133 16.64 -5.26 10.05
CA ASP A 133 16.13 -6.62 9.89
C ASP A 133 15.44 -6.84 8.53
N VAL A 134 15.21 -5.78 7.77
CA VAL A 134 14.69 -5.85 6.38
C VAL A 134 15.62 -6.65 5.49
N GLU A 135 16.92 -6.68 5.75
CA GLU A 135 17.89 -7.52 5.05
C GLU A 135 17.48 -9.01 5.07
N ASN A 136 16.98 -9.49 6.22
CA ASN A 136 16.48 -10.88 6.34
C ASN A 136 15.22 -11.15 5.48
N ILE A 137 14.44 -10.14 5.17
CA ILE A 137 13.33 -10.26 4.22
C ILE A 137 13.90 -10.27 2.80
N LEU A 138 14.80 -9.36 2.48
CA LEU A 138 15.41 -9.25 1.15
C LEU A 138 16.17 -10.52 0.76
N SER A 139 16.84 -11.20 1.70
CA SER A 139 17.49 -12.49 1.43
C SER A 139 16.54 -13.57 0.92
N LYS A 140 15.23 -13.48 1.23
CA LYS A 140 14.20 -14.38 0.72
C LYS A 140 13.71 -14.03 -0.68
N THR A 141 14.11 -12.89 -1.21
CA THR A 141 13.64 -12.36 -2.50
C THR A 141 14.63 -12.60 -3.65
N GLU A 142 15.66 -13.40 -3.41
CA GLU A 142 16.61 -13.79 -4.44
C GLU A 142 15.91 -14.36 -5.69
N GLY A 143 16.29 -13.84 -6.87
CA GLY A 143 15.66 -14.19 -8.14
C GLY A 143 14.39 -13.42 -8.46
N ALA A 144 13.97 -12.47 -7.63
CA ALA A 144 12.82 -11.62 -7.93
C ALA A 144 13.09 -10.70 -9.13
N LYS A 145 12.05 -10.44 -9.92
CA LYS A 145 12.10 -9.45 -11.01
C LYS A 145 12.32 -8.03 -10.47
N GLU A 146 11.56 -7.64 -9.46
CA GLU A 146 11.67 -6.37 -8.75
C GLU A 146 10.99 -6.53 -7.39
N VAL A 147 11.60 -5.97 -6.33
CA VAL A 147 11.05 -5.97 -4.97
C VAL A 147 11.01 -4.55 -4.45
N TRP A 148 9.92 -4.19 -3.80
CA TRP A 148 9.78 -2.93 -3.05
C TRP A 148 9.58 -3.24 -1.57
N ILE A 149 10.14 -2.39 -0.72
CA ILE A 149 9.88 -2.44 0.73
C ILE A 149 9.05 -1.23 1.11
N THR A 150 7.91 -1.47 1.76
CA THR A 150 7.03 -0.38 2.20
C THR A 150 7.12 -0.20 3.72
N GLU A 151 7.65 0.95 4.16
CA GLU A 151 7.54 1.42 5.53
C GLU A 151 6.11 1.89 5.81
N ARG A 152 5.54 1.52 6.95
CA ARG A 152 4.13 1.80 7.29
C ARG A 152 3.90 2.13 8.76
N GLY A 153 4.90 2.60 9.44
CA GLY A 153 4.91 2.89 10.87
C GLY A 153 5.40 1.73 11.71
N THR A 154 6.02 2.08 12.82
CA THR A 154 6.59 1.18 13.82
C THR A 154 5.77 1.25 15.10
N SER A 155 5.55 0.12 15.76
CA SER A 155 4.84 0.06 17.05
C SER A 155 5.57 0.86 18.12
N PHE A 156 4.84 1.74 18.80
CA PHE A 156 5.32 2.54 19.92
C PHE A 156 4.35 2.37 21.11
N GLY A 157 4.64 1.40 21.95
CA GLY A 157 3.70 0.94 22.97
C GLY A 157 2.49 0.19 22.37
N TYR A 158 1.35 0.25 23.03
CA TYR A 158 0.11 -0.39 22.59
C TYR A 158 -0.72 0.54 21.71
N ASN A 159 -1.34 -0.03 20.66
CA ASN A 159 -2.30 0.64 19.79
C ASN A 159 -1.82 1.97 19.17
N THR A 160 -0.51 2.18 19.10
CA THR A 160 0.08 3.41 18.55
C THR A 160 1.20 3.06 17.58
N LEU A 161 1.23 3.77 16.46
CA LEU A 161 2.31 3.72 15.50
C LEU A 161 2.97 5.09 15.40
N VAL A 162 4.27 5.09 15.14
CA VAL A 162 5.06 6.28 14.82
C VAL A 162 5.81 6.06 13.53
N THR A 163 6.08 7.13 12.80
CA THR A 163 7.04 7.11 11.69
C THR A 163 8.43 7.30 12.27
N ASP A 164 9.25 6.26 12.19
CA ASP A 164 10.69 6.38 12.46
C ASP A 164 11.40 6.88 11.21
N PHE A 165 11.62 8.18 11.11
CA PHE A 165 12.33 8.78 9.99
C PHE A 165 13.80 8.42 9.94
N THR A 166 14.44 8.10 11.09
CA THR A 166 15.82 7.62 11.12
C THR A 166 15.91 6.22 10.50
N GLY A 167 14.95 5.35 10.83
CA GLY A 167 14.83 4.03 10.21
C GLY A 167 14.50 4.09 8.72
N LEU A 168 13.64 5.02 8.30
CA LEU A 168 13.34 5.25 6.89
C LEU A 168 14.60 5.70 6.13
N GLN A 169 15.36 6.64 6.69
CA GLN A 169 16.64 7.08 6.11
C GLN A 169 17.66 5.96 6.03
N PHE A 170 17.75 5.13 7.08
CA PHE A 170 18.62 3.94 7.07
C PHE A 170 18.30 3.03 5.89
N MET A 171 17.00 2.73 5.66
CA MET A 171 16.59 1.86 4.56
C MET A 171 16.89 2.48 3.18
N LEU A 172 16.66 3.79 3.01
CA LEU A 172 16.99 4.51 1.78
C LEU A 172 18.50 4.49 1.46
N ALA A 173 19.34 4.54 2.48
CA ALA A 173 20.80 4.58 2.32
C ALA A 173 21.44 3.19 2.13
N ASN A 174 20.83 2.13 2.68
CA ASN A 174 21.50 0.83 2.78
C ASN A 174 20.91 -0.25 1.88
N TYR A 175 19.69 -0.08 1.34
CA TYR A 175 19.06 -1.09 0.51
C TYR A 175 18.94 -0.63 -0.95
N ASN A 176 19.42 -1.46 -1.86
CA ASN A 176 19.33 -1.20 -3.30
C ASN A 176 18.01 -1.70 -3.89
N VAL A 177 16.91 -1.37 -3.22
CA VAL A 177 15.53 -1.64 -3.68
C VAL A 177 14.67 -0.40 -3.47
N PRO A 178 13.62 -0.18 -4.27
CA PRO A 178 12.69 0.92 -4.03
C PRO A 178 12.08 0.86 -2.63
N ILE A 179 12.29 1.92 -1.84
CA ILE A 179 11.61 2.11 -0.56
C ILE A 179 10.36 2.93 -0.81
N VAL A 180 9.23 2.40 -0.38
CA VAL A 180 7.91 3.04 -0.44
C VAL A 180 7.53 3.51 0.97
N TYR A 181 7.05 4.71 1.11
CA TYR A 181 6.51 5.20 2.38
C TYR A 181 5.00 5.24 2.35
N ASP A 182 4.37 4.44 3.20
CA ASP A 182 2.93 4.43 3.41
C ASP A 182 2.53 5.47 4.45
N ILE A 183 2.06 6.60 3.96
CA ILE A 183 1.75 7.75 4.80
C ILE A 183 0.49 7.50 5.63
N THR A 184 -0.50 6.80 5.06
CA THR A 184 -1.82 6.61 5.67
C THR A 184 -1.81 5.56 6.78
N HIS A 185 -1.14 4.42 6.57
CA HIS A 185 -1.03 3.43 7.63
C HIS A 185 -0.04 3.83 8.74
N SER A 186 0.88 4.76 8.48
CA SER A 186 1.80 5.29 9.50
C SER A 186 1.09 6.10 10.60
N VAL A 187 -0.11 6.59 10.33
CA VAL A 187 -0.94 7.33 11.31
C VAL A 187 -2.11 6.50 11.86
N GLN A 188 -2.15 5.20 11.55
CA GLN A 188 -3.14 4.27 12.08
C GLN A 188 -2.94 4.04 13.57
N LYS A 189 -4.04 3.82 14.29
CA LYS A 189 -4.08 3.33 15.67
C LYS A 189 -4.67 1.91 15.66
N PRO A 190 -3.85 0.86 15.51
CA PRO A 190 -4.33 -0.52 15.41
C PRO A 190 -5.16 -0.90 16.66
N GLY A 191 -6.41 -1.37 16.44
CA GLY A 191 -7.31 -1.71 17.56
C GLY A 191 -7.69 -0.53 18.46
N GLY A 192 -7.36 0.71 18.11
CA GLY A 192 -7.57 1.89 18.95
C GLY A 192 -9.03 2.24 19.24
N MET A 193 -9.97 1.62 18.51
CA MET A 193 -11.42 1.71 18.75
C MET A 193 -12.01 0.37 19.26
N GLY A 194 -11.19 -0.51 19.83
CA GLY A 194 -11.58 -1.82 20.31
C GLY A 194 -11.75 -2.86 19.21
N THR A 195 -12.83 -2.78 18.44
CA THR A 195 -13.15 -3.72 17.36
C THR A 195 -12.68 -3.27 15.97
N SER A 196 -12.13 -2.05 15.85
CA SER A 196 -11.60 -1.46 14.61
C SER A 196 -10.38 -0.60 14.88
N SER A 197 -9.64 -0.27 13.82
CA SER A 197 -8.53 0.66 13.88
C SER A 197 -9.03 2.10 13.94
N GLY A 198 -8.40 2.92 14.78
CA GLY A 198 -8.46 4.37 14.71
C GLY A 198 -7.36 4.93 13.79
N GLY A 199 -7.26 6.24 13.67
CA GLY A 199 -6.22 6.91 12.90
C GLY A 199 -6.31 8.42 12.97
N ASN A 200 -5.26 9.10 12.53
CA ASN A 200 -5.12 10.54 12.57
C ASN A 200 -4.79 11.08 11.16
N ARG A 201 -5.78 11.04 10.23
CA ARG A 201 -5.59 11.46 8.83
C ARG A 201 -5.07 12.89 8.68
N GLU A 202 -5.31 13.76 9.67
CA GLU A 202 -4.85 15.14 9.70
C GLU A 202 -3.32 15.27 9.66
N TYR A 203 -2.58 14.23 10.04
CA TYR A 203 -1.12 14.23 10.00
C TYR A 203 -0.55 13.81 8.64
N VAL A 204 -1.35 13.19 7.77
CA VAL A 204 -0.92 12.70 6.44
C VAL A 204 -0.19 13.78 5.62
N PRO A 205 -0.70 15.04 5.48
CA PRO A 205 0.01 16.05 4.69
C PRO A 205 1.36 16.47 5.29
N GLY A 206 1.47 16.48 6.62
CA GLY A 206 2.73 16.81 7.32
C GLY A 206 3.81 15.75 7.06
N LEU A 207 3.46 14.48 7.25
CA LEU A 207 4.36 13.35 7.01
C LEU A 207 4.75 13.22 5.53
N ALA A 208 3.81 13.51 4.61
CA ALA A 208 4.09 13.52 3.17
C ALA A 208 5.21 14.51 2.83
N ARG A 209 5.13 15.75 3.34
CA ARG A 209 6.17 16.78 3.12
C ARG A 209 7.51 16.38 3.73
N ALA A 210 7.51 15.88 4.97
CA ALA A 210 8.73 15.46 5.66
C ALA A 210 9.45 14.33 4.91
N ALA A 211 8.72 13.29 4.52
CA ALA A 211 9.30 12.16 3.78
C ALA A 211 9.80 12.59 2.38
N SER A 212 9.06 13.46 1.70
CA SER A 212 9.44 13.99 0.40
C SER A 212 10.74 14.81 0.47
N ALA A 213 10.86 15.69 1.47
CA ALA A 213 12.07 16.47 1.72
C ALA A 213 13.28 15.60 2.08
N MET A 214 13.05 14.42 2.65
CA MET A 214 14.08 13.44 2.99
C MET A 214 14.56 12.58 1.80
N GLY A 215 13.95 12.74 0.62
CA GLY A 215 14.33 12.00 -0.57
C GLY A 215 13.49 10.77 -0.87
N VAL A 216 12.39 10.55 -0.17
CA VAL A 216 11.43 9.49 -0.54
C VAL A 216 10.81 9.83 -1.89
N THR A 217 10.83 8.88 -2.81
CA THR A 217 10.29 9.04 -4.17
C THR A 217 9.11 8.12 -4.47
N ASN A 218 8.79 7.18 -3.58
CA ASN A 218 7.67 6.27 -3.74
C ASN A 218 6.75 6.35 -2.54
N PHE A 219 5.47 6.61 -2.77
CA PHE A 219 4.47 6.82 -1.71
C PHE A 219 3.28 5.90 -1.88
N PHE A 220 2.73 5.48 -0.76
CA PHE A 220 1.50 4.71 -0.68
C PHE A 220 0.46 5.49 0.14
N LEU A 221 -0.78 5.57 -0.38
CA LEU A 221 -1.90 6.27 0.25
C LEU A 221 -3.20 5.46 0.12
N GLU A 222 -3.89 5.26 1.22
CA GLU A 222 -5.31 4.86 1.18
C GLU A 222 -6.16 6.09 0.89
N VAL A 223 -6.98 6.02 -0.16
CA VAL A 223 -7.82 7.14 -0.62
C VAL A 223 -9.25 6.65 -0.81
N HIS A 224 -10.21 7.38 -0.26
CA HIS A 224 -11.62 7.01 -0.39
C HIS A 224 -12.47 8.26 -0.62
N LYS A 225 -13.60 8.12 -1.36
CA LYS A 225 -14.53 9.23 -1.59
C LYS A 225 -15.25 9.68 -0.32
N ASP A 226 -15.54 8.72 0.56
CA ASP A 226 -16.17 8.93 1.87
C ASP A 226 -15.48 8.04 2.93
N PRO A 227 -14.28 8.45 3.41
CA PRO A 227 -13.51 7.64 4.34
C PRO A 227 -14.23 7.35 5.66
N ASP A 228 -15.11 8.22 6.10
CA ASP A 228 -15.81 8.06 7.38
C ASP A 228 -16.80 6.90 7.38
N ASN A 229 -17.27 6.50 6.20
CA ASN A 229 -18.15 5.33 5.99
C ASN A 229 -17.41 4.16 5.30
N ALA A 230 -16.11 4.24 5.11
CA ALA A 230 -15.33 3.17 4.47
C ALA A 230 -15.32 1.89 5.32
N PRO A 231 -15.40 0.69 4.71
CA PRO A 231 -15.44 -0.59 5.42
C PRO A 231 -14.12 -0.95 6.10
N SER A 232 -13.04 -0.24 5.78
CA SER A 232 -11.69 -0.47 6.31
C SER A 232 -10.89 0.82 6.38
N ASP A 233 -10.15 1.00 7.50
CA ASP A 233 -9.14 2.05 7.72
C ASP A 233 -9.65 3.48 7.48
N GLY A 234 -10.97 3.70 7.59
CA GLY A 234 -11.60 5.01 7.39
C GLY A 234 -10.91 6.15 8.14
N PRO A 235 -10.60 6.04 9.45
CA PRO A 235 -10.00 7.13 10.22
C PRO A 235 -8.62 7.60 9.74
N ASN A 236 -7.88 6.78 9.00
CA ASN A 236 -6.57 7.18 8.46
C ASN A 236 -6.57 7.37 6.93
N ALA A 237 -7.61 6.92 6.22
CA ALA A 237 -7.71 7.11 4.79
C ALA A 237 -7.92 8.58 4.41
N LEU A 238 -7.28 9.00 3.34
CA LEU A 238 -7.40 10.36 2.80
C LEU A 238 -8.72 10.53 2.03
N HIS A 239 -9.40 11.67 2.16
CA HIS A 239 -10.48 12.01 1.25
C HIS A 239 -9.98 12.19 -0.19
N LEU A 240 -10.68 11.64 -1.16
CA LEU A 240 -10.34 11.79 -2.59
C LEU A 240 -10.18 13.26 -3.00
N LYS A 241 -11.02 14.16 -2.47
CA LYS A 241 -10.95 15.62 -2.70
C LYS A 241 -9.63 16.26 -2.23
N ASP A 242 -8.95 15.65 -1.25
CA ASP A 242 -7.71 16.16 -0.68
C ASP A 242 -6.46 15.56 -1.34
N PHE A 243 -6.64 14.55 -2.20
CA PHE A 243 -5.54 13.81 -2.86
C PHE A 243 -4.63 14.74 -3.66
N GLU A 244 -5.20 15.63 -4.49
CA GLU A 244 -4.41 16.56 -5.30
C GLU A 244 -3.53 17.48 -4.46
N LYS A 245 -4.03 17.95 -3.32
CA LYS A 245 -3.26 18.79 -2.40
C LYS A 245 -2.04 18.06 -1.85
N VAL A 246 -2.21 16.79 -1.46
CA VAL A 246 -1.12 15.96 -0.93
C VAL A 246 -0.09 15.67 -2.02
N ILE A 247 -0.51 15.34 -3.25
CA ILE A 247 0.42 15.09 -4.37
C ILE A 247 1.19 16.36 -4.73
N LYS A 248 0.52 17.51 -4.77
CA LYS A 248 1.18 18.82 -4.98
C LYS A 248 2.26 19.06 -3.92
N ASP A 249 1.97 18.79 -2.65
CA ASP A 249 2.94 18.95 -1.58
C ASP A 249 4.11 17.98 -1.74
N ILE A 250 3.87 16.70 -2.03
CA ILE A 250 4.92 15.71 -2.29
C ILE A 250 5.87 16.20 -3.40
N VAL A 251 5.33 16.64 -4.53
CA VAL A 251 6.16 17.11 -5.65
C VAL A 251 6.89 18.40 -5.31
N LYS A 252 6.23 19.35 -4.62
CA LYS A 252 6.83 20.62 -4.24
C LYS A 252 8.02 20.48 -3.29
N TYR A 253 7.93 19.54 -2.34
CA TYR A 253 8.95 19.35 -1.31
C TYR A 253 9.91 18.18 -1.64
N SER A 254 9.80 17.58 -2.85
CA SER A 254 10.74 16.56 -3.26
C SER A 254 12.17 17.07 -3.27
N TYR A 255 13.06 16.28 -2.67
CA TYR A 255 14.49 16.57 -2.66
C TYR A 255 15.02 16.61 -4.10
N GLN A 256 15.65 17.73 -4.44
CA GLN A 256 16.34 17.94 -5.70
C GLN A 256 17.85 17.92 -5.41
N GLY A 257 18.39 16.72 -5.13
CA GLY A 257 19.83 16.53 -4.97
C GLY A 257 20.57 16.59 -6.28
#